data_73ff694ed75cddf1cda9a8de264573c7
#
_entry.id   73ff694ed75cddf1cda9a8de264573c7
#
_cell.length_a   1.000
_cell.length_b   1.000
_cell.length_c   1.000
_cell.angle_alpha   90.00
_cell.angle_beta   90.00
_cell.angle_gamma   90.00
#
_symmetry.space_group_name_H-M   'P 1'
#
loop_
_entity.id
_entity.type
_entity.pdbx_description
1 polymer ?
#
loop_
_entity_poly.entity_id
_entity_poly.type
_entity_poly.pdbx_seq_one_letter_code
_entity_poly.pdbx_strand_id
1 'polypeptide(L)'
;MTDGEFRLAYVPGVTPGKWAGVWAERVREVPLRLLQIPATEVVPLLRNGGVDAAFVRLPVDREALHVIPLYLETTVVVVPKDHAVAAAEEVELADLADEDVFEPLDEVLTWDDRPGKPAFTRPESTAGAIELVASGAGVLLLPQSLARLHHRKDLTYRTVTDAPQSQIGLAWLEAVTTDLMEELIGIVRGRTPNSSRGRNPQQQPTRKKPPKQRPASKHRPQKRRRR
;
A
#
# COMPACT_ATOMS: atom_id res chain seq x y z
N MET A 1 11.86 7.80 -22.40
CA MET A 1 10.50 8.33 -22.21
C MET A 1 9.59 7.50 -23.09
N THR A 2 8.92 6.54 -22.51
CA THR A 2 8.02 5.62 -23.20
C THR A 2 6.65 6.27 -23.37
N ASP A 3 6.06 6.11 -24.55
CA ASP A 3 4.83 6.75 -25.00
C ASP A 3 3.71 6.79 -23.96
N GLY A 4 3.48 7.98 -23.38
CA GLY A 4 2.17 8.40 -22.91
C GLY A 4 1.50 7.63 -21.75
N GLU A 5 2.11 6.63 -21.12
CA GLU A 5 1.54 5.89 -19.98
C GLU A 5 2.42 5.97 -18.72
N PHE A 6 1.80 5.91 -17.54
CA PHE A 6 2.49 5.77 -16.25
C PHE A 6 2.44 4.30 -15.81
N ARG A 7 3.61 3.67 -15.61
CA ARG A 7 3.74 2.25 -15.28
C ARG A 7 3.88 2.07 -13.77
N LEU A 8 2.90 1.45 -13.15
CA LEU A 8 2.87 1.16 -11.72
C LEU A 8 2.96 -0.35 -11.49
N ALA A 9 4.11 -0.82 -11.00
CA ALA A 9 4.24 -2.20 -10.55
C ALA A 9 3.60 -2.41 -9.18
N TYR A 10 3.23 -3.65 -8.88
CA TYR A 10 2.77 -4.04 -7.56
C TYR A 10 3.07 -5.50 -7.27
N VAL A 11 3.45 -5.81 -6.02
CA VAL A 11 3.73 -7.18 -5.57
C VAL A 11 2.43 -7.96 -5.34
N PRO A 12 2.45 -9.31 -5.40
CA PRO A 12 1.31 -10.16 -5.09
C PRO A 12 0.66 -9.81 -3.74
N GLY A 13 -0.67 -9.86 -3.69
CA GLY A 13 -1.48 -9.50 -2.52
C GLY A 13 -1.91 -8.02 -2.48
N VAL A 14 -1.15 -7.10 -3.08
CA VAL A 14 -1.57 -5.69 -3.19
C VAL A 14 -2.69 -5.54 -4.22
N THR A 15 -3.73 -4.77 -3.88
CA THR A 15 -4.88 -4.49 -4.77
C THR A 15 -4.92 -3.00 -5.12
N PRO A 16 -4.26 -2.55 -6.20
CA PRO A 16 -4.13 -1.13 -6.55
C PRO A 16 -5.39 -0.52 -7.16
N GLY A 17 -6.46 -1.28 -7.38
CA GLY A 17 -7.66 -0.86 -8.13
C GLY A 17 -8.30 0.43 -7.63
N LYS A 18 -8.36 0.66 -6.30
CA LYS A 18 -8.89 1.89 -5.73
C LYS A 18 -8.08 3.13 -6.17
N TRP A 19 -6.76 3.05 -6.13
CA TRP A 19 -5.88 4.14 -6.55
C TRP A 19 -5.89 4.33 -8.06
N ALA A 20 -5.97 3.24 -8.81
CA ALA A 20 -6.10 3.29 -10.27
C ALA A 20 -7.41 3.97 -10.71
N GLY A 21 -8.52 3.74 -10.01
CA GLY A 21 -9.78 4.45 -10.26
C GLY A 21 -9.64 5.96 -10.05
N VAL A 22 -9.03 6.37 -8.92
CA VAL A 22 -8.79 7.81 -8.64
C VAL A 22 -7.81 8.42 -9.63
N TRP A 23 -6.78 7.69 -10.07
CA TRP A 23 -5.87 8.13 -11.12
C TRP A 23 -6.61 8.43 -12.42
N ALA A 24 -7.44 7.50 -12.90
CA ALA A 24 -8.20 7.66 -14.14
C ALA A 24 -9.16 8.86 -14.12
N GLU A 25 -9.67 9.22 -12.93
CA GLU A 25 -10.50 10.42 -12.76
C GLU A 25 -9.69 11.72 -12.82
N ARG A 26 -8.46 11.73 -12.25
CA ARG A 26 -7.64 12.94 -12.09
C ARG A 26 -6.65 13.18 -13.22
N VAL A 27 -6.08 12.11 -13.77
CA VAL A 27 -4.98 12.15 -14.78
C VAL A 27 -5.47 11.50 -16.06
N ARG A 28 -6.47 12.13 -16.70
CA ARG A 28 -7.18 11.56 -17.86
C ARG A 28 -6.32 11.40 -19.10
N GLU A 29 -5.26 12.21 -19.23
CA GLU A 29 -4.39 12.25 -20.41
C GLU A 29 -3.30 11.20 -20.38
N VAL A 30 -3.01 10.62 -19.19
CA VAL A 30 -1.93 9.63 -19.01
C VAL A 30 -2.51 8.36 -18.38
N PRO A 31 -2.70 7.29 -19.15
CA PRO A 31 -3.17 6.00 -18.64
C PRO A 31 -2.23 5.44 -17.57
N LEU A 32 -2.80 4.82 -16.53
CA LEU A 32 -2.06 4.05 -15.53
C LEU A 32 -2.01 2.59 -15.95
N ARG A 33 -0.81 2.10 -16.28
CA ARG A 33 -0.58 0.68 -16.56
C ARG A 33 -0.17 -0.04 -15.29
N LEU A 34 -0.96 -1.04 -14.88
CA LEU A 34 -0.70 -1.88 -13.71
C LEU A 34 0.04 -3.14 -14.12
N LEU A 35 1.14 -3.46 -13.41
CA LEU A 35 2.00 -4.61 -13.66
C LEU A 35 2.22 -5.38 -12.36
N GLN A 36 1.69 -6.61 -12.28
CA GLN A 36 1.98 -7.47 -11.14
C GLN A 36 3.34 -8.13 -11.33
N ILE A 37 4.25 -7.91 -10.38
CA ILE A 37 5.66 -8.32 -10.45
C ILE A 37 6.02 -9.07 -9.16
N PRO A 38 6.76 -10.20 -9.24
CA PRO A 38 7.29 -10.87 -8.06
C PRO A 38 8.10 -9.93 -7.15
N ALA A 39 8.03 -10.11 -5.83
CA ALA A 39 8.68 -9.23 -4.88
C ALA A 39 10.20 -9.11 -5.11
N THR A 40 10.85 -10.19 -5.55
CA THR A 40 12.29 -10.25 -5.86
C THR A 40 12.69 -9.45 -7.10
N GLU A 41 11.76 -9.24 -8.04
CA GLU A 41 12.04 -8.59 -9.33
C GLU A 41 11.69 -7.11 -9.34
N VAL A 42 10.85 -6.63 -8.41
CA VAL A 42 10.27 -5.28 -8.46
C VAL A 42 11.33 -4.18 -8.26
N VAL A 43 12.28 -4.36 -7.33
CA VAL A 43 13.35 -3.37 -7.09
C VAL A 43 14.34 -3.29 -8.27
N PRO A 44 14.85 -4.39 -8.81
CA PRO A 44 15.61 -4.38 -10.08
C PRO A 44 14.86 -3.69 -11.23
N LEU A 45 13.56 -3.95 -11.37
CA LEU A 45 12.74 -3.34 -12.42
C LEU A 45 12.59 -1.82 -12.26
N LEU A 46 12.44 -1.33 -11.02
CA LEU A 46 12.47 0.10 -10.71
C LEU A 46 13.81 0.74 -11.09
N ARG A 47 14.93 0.13 -10.67
CA ARG A 47 16.28 0.67 -10.88
C ARG A 47 16.67 0.77 -12.35
N ASN A 48 16.21 -0.15 -13.18
CA ASN A 48 16.48 -0.11 -14.63
C ASN A 48 15.47 0.72 -15.43
N GLY A 49 14.53 1.41 -14.75
CA GLY A 49 13.51 2.24 -15.39
C GLY A 49 12.42 1.47 -16.14
N GLY A 50 12.26 0.17 -15.85
CA GLY A 50 11.21 -0.66 -16.42
C GLY A 50 9.81 -0.25 -15.97
N VAL A 51 9.69 0.40 -14.79
CA VAL A 51 8.47 1.00 -14.25
C VAL A 51 8.76 2.35 -13.60
N ASP A 52 7.74 3.18 -13.45
CA ASP A 52 7.86 4.55 -12.93
C ASP A 52 7.70 4.60 -11.40
N ALA A 53 6.89 3.69 -10.85
CA ALA A 53 6.72 3.48 -9.40
C ALA A 53 6.32 2.04 -9.11
N ALA A 54 6.41 1.62 -7.85
CA ALA A 54 5.97 0.30 -7.43
C ALA A 54 5.41 0.27 -6.00
N PHE A 55 4.36 -0.51 -5.77
CA PHE A 55 4.03 -0.99 -4.44
C PHE A 55 4.93 -2.18 -4.11
N VAL A 56 5.70 -2.03 -3.05
CA VAL A 56 6.72 -3.00 -2.60
C VAL A 56 6.40 -3.50 -1.20
N ARG A 57 6.91 -4.69 -0.88
CA ARG A 57 6.85 -5.25 0.47
C ARG A 57 8.17 -4.95 1.19
N LEU A 58 8.09 -4.30 2.34
CA LEU A 58 9.25 -3.89 3.12
C LEU A 58 9.73 -5.02 4.05
N PRO A 59 11.04 -5.06 4.35
CA PRO A 59 12.08 -4.13 3.93
C PRO A 59 12.54 -4.34 2.48
N VAL A 60 13.03 -3.28 1.85
CA VAL A 60 13.73 -3.30 0.55
C VAL A 60 15.03 -2.54 0.65
N ASP A 61 16.01 -2.88 -0.19
CA ASP A 61 17.18 -2.04 -0.38
C ASP A 61 16.75 -0.69 -0.97
N ARG A 62 17.07 0.39 -0.23
CA ARG A 62 16.63 1.76 -0.55
C ARG A 62 17.65 2.55 -1.37
N GLU A 63 18.75 1.95 -1.78
CA GLU A 63 19.74 2.65 -2.59
C GLU A 63 19.08 3.24 -3.85
N ALA A 64 19.23 4.56 -4.04
CA ALA A 64 18.63 5.36 -5.12
C ALA A 64 17.07 5.33 -5.16
N LEU A 65 16.40 4.90 -4.10
CA LEU A 65 14.94 4.82 -4.04
C LEU A 65 14.36 5.70 -2.93
N HIS A 66 13.36 6.50 -3.28
CA HIS A 66 12.41 6.99 -2.31
C HIS A 66 11.42 5.89 -1.95
N VAL A 67 11.16 5.72 -0.66
CA VAL A 67 10.19 4.72 -0.16
C VAL A 67 9.30 5.35 0.90
N ILE A 68 7.99 5.28 0.69
CA ILE A 68 6.97 5.72 1.64
C ILE A 68 6.26 4.49 2.20
N PRO A 69 6.36 4.18 3.52
CA PRO A 69 5.52 3.16 4.14
C PRO A 69 4.04 3.57 4.08
N LEU A 70 3.16 2.61 3.79
CA LEU A 70 1.72 2.87 3.61
C LEU A 70 0.87 2.20 4.69
N TYR A 71 0.91 0.88 4.77
CA TYR A 71 0.10 0.12 5.71
C TYR A 71 0.77 -1.20 6.09
N LEU A 72 0.34 -1.75 7.22
CA LEU A 72 0.73 -3.07 7.71
C LEU A 72 -0.33 -4.09 7.31
N GLU A 73 0.11 -5.29 7.00
CA GLU A 73 -0.73 -6.46 6.75
C GLU A 73 -0.64 -7.43 7.92
N THR A 74 -1.80 -7.82 8.42
CA THR A 74 -1.91 -8.82 9.49
C THR A 74 -1.43 -10.17 8.97
N THR A 75 -0.64 -10.86 9.79
CA THR A 75 -0.25 -12.25 9.54
C THR A 75 -1.36 -13.20 9.95
N VAL A 76 -1.60 -14.19 9.12
CA VAL A 76 -2.59 -15.25 9.36
C VAL A 76 -1.93 -16.63 9.20
N VAL A 77 -2.49 -17.61 9.86
CA VAL A 77 -2.19 -19.03 9.62
C VAL A 77 -3.30 -19.63 8.75
N VAL A 78 -2.91 -20.26 7.64
CA VAL A 78 -3.82 -20.99 6.73
C VAL A 78 -3.81 -22.45 7.10
N VAL A 79 -5.01 -23.01 7.24
CA VAL A 79 -5.26 -24.40 7.68
C VAL A 79 -6.44 -24.99 6.92
N PRO A 80 -6.60 -26.34 6.86
CA PRO A 80 -7.83 -27.01 6.45
C PRO A 80 -9.01 -26.57 7.33
N LYS A 81 -10.24 -26.59 6.80
CA LYS A 81 -11.43 -26.17 7.55
C LYS A 81 -11.77 -27.05 8.76
N ASP A 82 -11.35 -28.31 8.74
CA ASP A 82 -11.51 -29.31 9.80
C ASP A 82 -10.33 -29.34 10.78
N HIS A 83 -9.32 -28.49 10.59
CA HIS A 83 -8.18 -28.36 11.49
C HIS A 83 -8.58 -27.73 12.83
N ALA A 84 -7.93 -28.14 13.93
CA ALA A 84 -8.22 -27.65 15.29
C ALA A 84 -8.12 -26.10 15.39
N VAL A 85 -7.11 -25.51 14.76
CA VAL A 85 -6.90 -24.04 14.69
C VAL A 85 -8.12 -23.33 14.06
N ALA A 86 -8.86 -23.96 13.17
CA ALA A 86 -10.02 -23.37 12.54
C ALA A 86 -11.20 -23.12 13.51
N ALA A 87 -11.21 -23.75 14.69
CA ALA A 87 -12.23 -23.55 15.71
C ALA A 87 -12.05 -22.25 16.53
N ALA A 88 -10.83 -21.69 16.57
CA ALA A 88 -10.54 -20.42 17.24
C ALA A 88 -10.96 -19.22 16.38
N GLU A 89 -11.14 -18.03 16.98
CA GLU A 89 -11.31 -16.78 16.25
C GLU A 89 -9.95 -16.20 15.84
N GLU A 90 -8.98 -16.26 16.74
CA GLU A 90 -7.58 -15.85 16.58
C GLU A 90 -6.67 -16.80 17.38
N VAL A 91 -5.40 -16.83 17.08
CA VAL A 91 -4.37 -17.66 17.73
C VAL A 91 -3.11 -16.87 18.00
N GLU A 92 -2.25 -17.38 18.89
CA GLU A 92 -0.89 -16.91 19.12
C GLU A 92 0.14 -17.89 18.52
N LEU A 93 1.40 -17.46 18.38
CA LEU A 93 2.47 -18.32 17.86
C LEU A 93 2.65 -19.59 18.71
N ALA A 94 2.43 -19.48 20.02
CA ALA A 94 2.52 -20.61 20.94
C ALA A 94 1.48 -21.72 20.65
N ASP A 95 0.31 -21.38 20.12
CA ASP A 95 -0.72 -22.34 19.75
C ASP A 95 -0.32 -23.21 18.54
N LEU A 96 0.70 -22.77 17.80
CA LEU A 96 1.21 -23.45 16.61
C LEU A 96 2.49 -24.26 16.91
N ALA A 97 2.91 -24.39 18.17
CA ALA A 97 4.18 -25.01 18.56
C ALA A 97 4.33 -26.49 18.11
N ASP A 98 3.22 -27.19 17.98
CA ASP A 98 3.22 -28.60 17.57
C ASP A 98 2.92 -28.81 16.06
N GLU A 99 2.63 -27.74 15.33
CA GLU A 99 2.31 -27.80 13.90
C GLU A 99 3.56 -27.91 13.03
N ASP A 100 3.44 -28.61 11.90
CA ASP A 100 4.43 -28.59 10.82
C ASP A 100 4.21 -27.35 9.97
N VAL A 101 5.17 -26.41 10.01
CA VAL A 101 5.06 -25.08 9.36
C VAL A 101 5.86 -25.06 8.06
N PHE A 102 5.18 -24.75 6.94
CA PHE A 102 5.85 -24.61 5.64
C PHE A 102 6.63 -23.29 5.54
N GLU A 103 7.79 -23.37 4.89
CA GLU A 103 8.69 -22.25 4.55
C GLU A 103 8.88 -22.16 3.04
N PRO A 104 7.97 -21.55 2.27
CA PRO A 104 8.16 -21.42 0.82
C PRO A 104 9.37 -20.54 0.48
N LEU A 105 10.01 -20.79 -0.68
CA LEU A 105 11.18 -20.02 -1.11
C LEU A 105 10.86 -18.54 -1.40
N ASP A 106 9.60 -18.23 -1.74
CA ASP A 106 9.09 -16.87 -1.95
C ASP A 106 8.45 -16.26 -0.69
N GLU A 107 8.79 -16.78 0.50
CA GLU A 107 8.27 -16.25 1.76
C GLU A 107 8.57 -14.76 1.93
N VAL A 108 7.59 -14.03 2.44
CA VAL A 108 7.65 -12.57 2.57
C VAL A 108 7.66 -12.08 4.03
N LEU A 109 7.50 -12.97 5.00
CA LEU A 109 7.64 -12.67 6.43
C LEU A 109 9.09 -12.87 6.85
N THR A 110 9.54 -12.03 7.77
CA THR A 110 10.84 -12.18 8.43
C THR A 110 10.59 -12.61 9.87
N TRP A 111 11.25 -13.68 10.29
CA TRP A 111 11.09 -14.28 11.60
C TRP A 111 12.36 -14.12 12.43
N ASP A 112 12.22 -13.66 13.68
CA ASP A 112 13.29 -13.77 14.69
C ASP A 112 13.32 -15.20 15.25
N ASP A 113 12.13 -15.74 15.56
CA ASP A 113 11.91 -17.12 15.95
C ASP A 113 10.64 -17.63 15.28
N ARG A 114 10.75 -18.70 14.48
CA ARG A 114 9.61 -19.24 13.74
C ARG A 114 8.84 -20.20 14.65
N PRO A 115 7.50 -20.12 14.69
CA PRO A 115 6.68 -21.05 15.46
C PRO A 115 6.67 -22.43 14.83
N GLY A 116 6.35 -23.45 15.66
CA GLY A 116 6.13 -24.81 15.21
C GLY A 116 7.38 -25.57 14.81
N LYS A 117 7.17 -26.64 14.08
CA LYS A 117 8.23 -27.50 13.56
C LYS A 117 8.43 -27.22 12.08
N PRO A 118 9.66 -27.18 11.55
CA PRO A 118 9.86 -27.04 10.13
C PRO A 118 9.24 -28.26 9.40
N ALA A 119 8.35 -28.02 8.44
CA ALA A 119 7.77 -29.07 7.62
C ALA A 119 8.86 -29.79 6.82
N PHE A 120 8.65 -31.09 6.59
CA PHE A 120 9.63 -31.93 5.88
C PHE A 120 9.96 -31.43 4.47
N THR A 121 8.99 -30.82 3.78
CA THR A 121 9.14 -30.28 2.43
C THR A 121 9.19 -28.77 2.46
N ARG A 122 10.15 -28.17 1.76
CA ARG A 122 10.22 -26.74 1.50
C ARG A 122 9.66 -26.41 0.11
N PRO A 123 8.45 -25.84 0.01
CA PRO A 123 7.82 -25.53 -1.27
C PRO A 123 8.57 -24.45 -2.05
N GLU A 124 8.53 -24.50 -3.39
CA GLU A 124 9.16 -23.47 -4.23
C GLU A 124 8.38 -22.12 -4.19
N SER A 125 7.09 -22.17 -3.85
CA SER A 125 6.24 -20.97 -3.82
C SER A 125 5.13 -21.06 -2.79
N THR A 126 4.61 -19.91 -2.41
CA THR A 126 3.41 -19.76 -1.58
C THR A 126 2.24 -20.55 -2.17
N ALA A 127 2.04 -20.53 -3.49
CA ALA A 127 1.00 -21.32 -4.15
C ALA A 127 1.19 -22.83 -3.92
N GLY A 128 2.42 -23.33 -4.06
CA GLY A 128 2.76 -24.73 -3.78
C GLY A 128 2.57 -25.10 -2.32
N ALA A 129 2.91 -24.19 -1.39
CA ALA A 129 2.66 -24.38 0.04
C ALA A 129 1.15 -24.50 0.35
N ILE A 130 0.31 -23.67 -0.26
CA ILE A 130 -1.16 -23.73 -0.12
C ILE A 130 -1.73 -25.09 -0.56
N GLU A 131 -1.19 -25.69 -1.64
CA GLU A 131 -1.61 -27.04 -2.07
C GLU A 131 -1.23 -28.12 -1.04
N LEU A 132 -0.08 -28.00 -0.39
CA LEU A 132 0.35 -28.91 0.67
C LEU A 132 -0.49 -28.73 1.95
N VAL A 133 -0.84 -27.49 2.30
CA VAL A 133 -1.78 -27.25 3.41
C VAL A 133 -3.13 -27.89 3.11
N ALA A 134 -3.62 -27.80 1.88
CA ALA A 134 -4.89 -28.44 1.48
C ALA A 134 -4.87 -29.97 1.56
N SER A 135 -3.70 -30.59 1.47
CA SER A 135 -3.54 -32.03 1.68
C SER A 135 -3.44 -32.44 3.15
N GLY A 136 -3.42 -31.48 4.09
CA GLY A 136 -3.29 -31.72 5.53
C GLY A 136 -1.83 -31.99 5.96
N ALA A 137 -0.84 -31.65 5.16
CA ALA A 137 0.58 -31.94 5.42
C ALA A 137 1.26 -30.90 6.33
N GLY A 138 0.52 -29.91 6.81
CA GLY A 138 1.02 -28.84 7.70
C GLY A 138 0.23 -27.55 7.54
N VAL A 139 0.76 -26.47 8.10
CA VAL A 139 0.16 -25.13 8.10
C VAL A 139 1.08 -24.10 7.45
N LEU A 140 0.53 -22.95 7.03
CA LEU A 140 1.29 -21.88 6.40
C LEU A 140 0.98 -20.53 7.03
N LEU A 141 2.01 -19.80 7.45
CA LEU A 141 1.91 -18.42 7.93
C LEU A 141 2.26 -17.45 6.80
N LEU A 142 1.38 -16.47 6.55
CA LEU A 142 1.58 -15.49 5.50
C LEU A 142 0.73 -14.23 5.75
N PRO A 143 1.00 -13.09 5.07
CA PRO A 143 0.11 -11.95 5.11
C PRO A 143 -1.30 -12.29 4.61
N GLN A 144 -2.33 -11.74 5.25
CA GLN A 144 -3.73 -12.01 4.91
C GLN A 144 -4.08 -11.74 3.44
N SER A 145 -3.41 -10.78 2.82
CA SER A 145 -3.61 -10.48 1.41
C SER A 145 -3.22 -11.66 0.49
N LEU A 146 -2.14 -12.36 0.84
CA LEU A 146 -1.70 -13.56 0.10
C LEU A 146 -2.63 -14.74 0.39
N ALA A 147 -3.12 -14.91 1.62
CA ALA A 147 -4.14 -15.92 1.93
C ALA A 147 -5.42 -15.73 1.11
N ARG A 148 -5.82 -14.47 0.89
CA ARG A 148 -6.96 -14.13 0.04
C ARG A 148 -6.68 -14.34 -1.45
N LEU A 149 -5.47 -14.03 -1.91
CA LEU A 149 -5.04 -14.24 -3.29
C LEU A 149 -5.07 -15.73 -3.67
N HIS A 150 -4.62 -16.60 -2.74
CA HIS A 150 -4.57 -18.06 -2.92
C HIS A 150 -5.76 -18.77 -2.26
N HIS A 151 -6.91 -18.09 -2.17
CA HIS A 151 -8.10 -18.65 -1.53
C HIS A 151 -8.54 -19.97 -2.15
N ARG A 152 -8.81 -20.95 -1.28
CA ARG A 152 -9.43 -22.26 -1.64
C ARG A 152 -10.66 -22.51 -0.79
N LYS A 153 -11.62 -23.27 -1.34
CA LYS A 153 -12.88 -23.59 -0.65
C LYS A 153 -12.72 -24.55 0.54
N ASP A 154 -11.68 -25.37 0.52
CA ASP A 154 -11.33 -26.37 1.52
C ASP A 154 -10.48 -25.81 2.66
N LEU A 155 -9.92 -24.60 2.48
CA LEU A 155 -9.08 -23.93 3.46
C LEU A 155 -9.81 -22.77 4.17
N THR A 156 -9.28 -22.41 5.32
CA THR A 156 -9.61 -21.20 6.08
C THR A 156 -8.34 -20.58 6.64
N TYR A 157 -8.44 -19.39 7.24
CA TYR A 157 -7.31 -18.78 7.95
C TYR A 157 -7.75 -18.15 9.26
N ARG A 158 -6.81 -18.01 10.21
CA ARG A 158 -6.99 -17.31 11.48
C ARG A 158 -5.89 -16.28 11.66
N THR A 159 -6.23 -15.16 12.28
CA THR A 159 -5.25 -14.14 12.65
C THR A 159 -4.30 -14.70 13.69
N VAL A 160 -2.99 -14.42 13.52
CA VAL A 160 -1.97 -14.70 14.52
C VAL A 160 -1.57 -13.36 15.17
N THR A 161 -1.94 -13.18 16.44
CA THR A 161 -1.94 -11.85 17.09
C THR A 161 -0.56 -11.30 17.40
N ASP A 162 0.41 -12.18 17.69
CA ASP A 162 1.79 -11.89 18.08
C ASP A 162 2.82 -12.14 16.97
N ALA A 163 2.37 -12.47 15.74
CA ALA A 163 3.23 -12.70 14.59
C ALA A 163 3.78 -11.39 13.99
N PRO A 164 4.95 -11.42 13.33
CA PRO A 164 5.47 -10.28 12.60
C PRO A 164 4.51 -9.87 11.48
N GLN A 165 4.33 -8.56 11.29
CA GLN A 165 3.47 -8.00 10.26
C GLN A 165 4.28 -7.65 9.00
N SER A 166 3.67 -7.80 7.83
CA SER A 166 4.26 -7.36 6.57
C SER A 166 3.85 -5.92 6.27
N GLN A 167 4.80 -5.09 5.87
CA GLN A 167 4.53 -3.69 5.55
C GLN A 167 4.58 -3.44 4.04
N ILE A 168 3.57 -2.79 3.50
CA ILE A 168 3.54 -2.32 2.12
C ILE A 168 3.99 -0.87 2.07
N GLY A 169 4.82 -0.55 1.08
CA GLY A 169 5.29 0.80 0.76
C GLY A 169 5.11 1.14 -0.71
N LEU A 170 5.20 2.44 -1.03
CA LEU A 170 5.33 2.96 -2.38
C LEU A 170 6.78 3.36 -2.60
N ALA A 171 7.41 2.84 -3.67
CA ALA A 171 8.79 3.09 -4.04
C ALA A 171 8.90 3.67 -5.45
N TRP A 172 9.89 4.56 -5.67
CA TRP A 172 10.26 5.11 -6.98
C TRP A 172 11.70 5.60 -6.97
N LEU A 173 12.30 5.85 -8.15
CA LEU A 173 13.67 6.36 -8.25
C LEU A 173 13.78 7.80 -7.74
N GLU A 174 14.78 8.10 -6.91
CA GLU A 174 15.06 9.45 -6.39
C GLU A 174 15.30 10.46 -7.51
N ALA A 175 16.00 10.04 -8.56
CA ALA A 175 16.34 10.91 -9.71
C ALA A 175 15.12 11.27 -10.59
N VAL A 176 13.97 10.64 -10.41
CA VAL A 176 12.80 10.76 -11.30
C VAL A 176 11.53 11.11 -10.51
N THR A 177 11.56 12.26 -9.80
CA THR A 177 10.33 12.80 -9.20
C THR A 177 9.68 13.75 -10.21
N THR A 178 8.61 13.30 -10.85
CA THR A 178 7.82 14.04 -11.84
C THR A 178 6.50 14.53 -11.25
N ASP A 179 5.79 15.45 -11.93
CA ASP A 179 4.46 15.89 -11.52
C ASP A 179 3.48 14.72 -11.44
N LEU A 180 3.61 13.71 -12.32
CA LEU A 180 2.81 12.48 -12.28
C LEU A 180 3.10 11.65 -11.02
N MET A 181 4.37 11.56 -10.61
CA MET A 181 4.74 10.90 -9.35
C MET A 181 4.18 11.62 -8.13
N GLU A 182 4.24 12.96 -8.11
CA GLU A 182 3.63 13.78 -7.05
C GLU A 182 2.12 13.58 -6.97
N GLU A 183 1.42 13.46 -8.12
CA GLU A 183 0.00 13.16 -8.16
C GLU A 183 -0.30 11.76 -7.62
N LEU A 184 0.49 10.73 -8.00
CA LEU A 184 0.35 9.38 -7.47
C LEU A 184 0.53 9.36 -5.95
N ILE A 185 1.55 10.04 -5.41
CA ILE A 185 1.76 10.18 -3.96
C ILE A 185 0.54 10.83 -3.30
N GLY A 186 -0.01 11.86 -3.92
CA GLY A 186 -1.22 12.53 -3.46
C GLY A 186 -2.42 11.60 -3.40
N ILE A 187 -2.63 10.80 -4.44
CA ILE A 187 -3.71 9.80 -4.54
C ILE A 187 -3.57 8.73 -3.47
N VAL A 188 -2.38 8.14 -3.35
CA VAL A 188 -2.11 7.06 -2.39
C VAL A 188 -2.29 7.53 -0.95
N ARG A 189 -1.91 8.79 -0.65
CA ARG A 189 -2.11 9.44 0.66
C ARG A 189 -3.53 9.98 0.89
N GLY A 190 -4.45 9.79 -0.05
CA GLY A 190 -5.84 10.25 0.07
C GLY A 190 -6.01 11.77 0.03
N ARG A 191 -5.07 12.52 -0.59
CA ARG A 191 -5.20 13.97 -0.75
C ARG A 191 -6.31 14.30 -1.74
N THR A 192 -7.12 15.29 -1.42
CA THR A 192 -8.12 15.82 -2.36
C THR A 192 -7.46 16.73 -3.41
N PRO A 193 -8.04 16.90 -4.62
CA PRO A 193 -7.51 17.76 -5.69
C PRO A 193 -7.23 19.22 -5.26
N ASN A 194 -7.91 19.68 -4.21
CA ASN A 194 -7.80 21.06 -3.68
C ASN A 194 -6.82 21.19 -2.49
N SER A 195 -6.06 20.14 -2.16
CA SER A 195 -5.07 20.19 -1.08
C SER A 195 -3.88 21.06 -1.49
N SER A 196 -3.68 22.20 -0.83
CA SER A 196 -2.64 23.21 -1.12
C SER A 196 -1.20 22.75 -0.84
N ARG A 197 -0.98 21.53 -0.33
CA ARG A 197 0.36 21.03 0.06
C ARG A 197 1.24 20.51 -1.07
N GLY A 198 0.82 20.58 -2.33
CA GLY A 198 1.59 20.14 -3.49
C GLY A 198 1.68 21.18 -4.62
N ARG A 199 1.12 22.38 -4.46
CA ARG A 199 1.26 23.45 -5.46
C ARG A 199 2.49 24.30 -5.14
N ASN A 200 3.44 24.30 -6.09
CA ASN A 200 4.59 25.20 -6.08
C ASN A 200 4.08 26.67 -5.93
N PRO A 201 4.61 27.50 -5.00
CA PRO A 201 4.10 28.86 -4.75
C PRO A 201 4.19 29.82 -5.95
N GLN A 202 4.87 29.43 -7.03
CA GLN A 202 5.13 30.31 -8.19
C GLN A 202 3.96 30.40 -9.21
N GLN A 203 2.84 29.70 -9.03
CA GLN A 203 1.70 29.75 -9.97
C GLN A 203 0.39 30.27 -9.39
N GLN A 204 0.41 31.06 -8.32
CA GLN A 204 -0.81 31.74 -7.91
C GLN A 204 -0.97 33.04 -8.73
N PRO A 205 -2.04 33.17 -9.55
CA PRO A 205 -2.39 34.47 -10.11
C PRO A 205 -2.78 35.40 -8.95
N THR A 206 -2.04 36.48 -8.81
CA THR A 206 -2.32 37.52 -7.81
C THR A 206 -3.73 38.07 -8.00
N ARG A 207 -4.69 37.63 -7.17
CA ARG A 207 -6.01 38.25 -7.07
C ARG A 207 -5.83 39.68 -6.58
N LYS A 208 -5.89 40.65 -7.50
CA LYS A 208 -5.97 42.07 -7.16
C LYS A 208 -7.20 42.30 -6.27
N LYS A 209 -6.96 42.72 -5.02
CA LYS A 209 -8.03 43.20 -4.12
C LYS A 209 -8.70 44.41 -4.76
N PRO A 210 -10.06 44.48 -4.81
CA PRO A 210 -10.74 45.70 -5.22
C PRO A 210 -10.48 46.82 -4.21
N PRO A 211 -10.40 48.11 -4.68
CA PRO A 211 -10.09 49.24 -3.82
C PRO A 211 -11.23 49.47 -2.79
N LYS A 212 -10.86 49.62 -1.54
CA LYS A 212 -11.80 50.00 -0.45
C LYS A 212 -12.39 51.35 -0.73
N GLN A 213 -13.70 51.43 -0.98
CA GLN A 213 -14.44 52.67 -0.98
C GLN A 213 -14.40 53.30 0.42
N ARG A 214 -14.00 54.60 0.48
CA ARG A 214 -14.06 55.43 1.71
C ARG A 214 -15.52 55.70 2.03
N PRO A 215 -15.95 55.58 3.27
CA PRO A 215 -17.29 56.01 3.66
C PRO A 215 -17.39 57.56 3.66
N ALA A 216 -18.46 58.06 3.04
CA ALA A 216 -18.81 59.49 3.01
C ALA A 216 -19.12 59.99 4.41
N SER A 217 -18.59 61.17 4.75
CA SER A 217 -18.81 61.85 6.01
C SER A 217 -20.25 62.33 6.11
N LYS A 218 -21.01 61.90 7.12
CA LYS A 218 -22.33 62.43 7.47
C LYS A 218 -22.22 63.79 8.14
N HIS A 219 -22.76 64.81 7.49
CA HIS A 219 -23.00 66.13 8.05
C HIS A 219 -23.89 66.03 9.31
N ARG A 220 -23.46 66.66 10.37
CA ARG A 220 -24.17 66.78 11.66
C ARG A 220 -24.98 68.10 11.61
N PRO A 221 -26.32 68.14 11.83
CA PRO A 221 -27.07 69.37 11.89
C PRO A 221 -26.92 70.08 13.27
N GLN A 222 -26.65 71.40 13.22
CA GLN A 222 -26.58 72.28 14.36
C GLN A 222 -27.96 72.44 14.97
N LYS A 223 -28.09 72.22 16.29
CA LYS A 223 -29.26 72.60 17.11
C LYS A 223 -29.25 74.12 17.38
N ARG A 224 -30.22 74.83 16.82
CA ARG A 224 -30.58 76.18 17.22
C ARG A 224 -31.21 76.21 18.63
N ARG A 225 -30.60 76.95 19.57
CA ARG A 225 -31.23 77.39 20.82
C ARG A 225 -32.23 78.45 20.48
N ARG A 226 -33.46 78.39 21.03
CA ARG A 226 -34.39 79.48 21.22
C ARG A 226 -34.60 79.66 22.75
N ARG A 227 -34.71 80.92 23.11
CA ARG A 227 -35.07 81.48 24.43
C ARG A 227 -36.32 80.84 24.99
#